data_8cfdde0e93c9d000aeffd66e7a424b00
#
_entry.id   8cfdde0e93c9d000aeffd66e7a424b00
#
_cell.length_a   1.000
_cell.length_b   1.000
_cell.length_c   1.000
_cell.angle_alpha   90.00
_cell.angle_beta   90.00
_cell.angle_gamma   90.00
#
_symmetry.space_group_name_H-M   'P 1'
#
loop_
_entity.id
_entity.type
_entity.pdbx_description
1 polymer ?
#
loop_
_entity_poly.entity_id
_entity_poly.type
_entity_poly.pdbx_seq_one_letter_code
_entity_poly.pdbx_strand_id
1 'polypeptide(L)'
;MSSRAKGLLIVGALLLVGIVLVPMLFGGFGNGPKGWIDDHYDHVSGSDPDRQTVTWRSDDDVTATASAIAAGTNPSDRREADGRAFLRYSNDWIVTVTKSSGGSRITLDEFDRGYSANSTFIGFWGGYYGGGGGGSGYRGGGSGSGK
;
A
#
# COMPACT_ATOMS: atom_id res chain seq x y z
N MET A 1 31.79 15.95 29.50
CA MET A 1 30.59 16.48 28.82
C MET A 1 29.86 17.42 29.76
N SER A 2 29.66 18.65 29.34
CA SER A 2 28.98 19.66 30.18
C SER A 2 27.51 19.34 30.31
N SER A 3 26.90 19.68 31.44
CA SER A 3 25.47 19.44 31.73
C SER A 3 24.54 20.07 30.69
N ARG A 4 24.99 21.07 29.95
CA ARG A 4 24.25 21.69 28.82
C ARG A 4 24.13 20.77 27.60
N ALA A 5 25.15 19.95 27.32
CA ALA A 5 25.12 18.99 26.19
C ALA A 5 24.18 17.82 26.48
N LYS A 6 24.05 17.40 27.74
CA LYS A 6 23.12 16.33 28.13
C LYS A 6 21.66 16.79 28.05
N GLY A 7 21.37 18.06 28.40
CA GLY A 7 20.04 18.61 28.27
C GLY A 7 19.56 18.75 26.82
N LEU A 8 20.47 19.12 25.91
CA LEU A 8 20.15 19.25 24.49
C LEU A 8 19.86 17.92 23.83
N LEU A 9 20.58 16.86 24.22
CA LEU A 9 20.34 15.49 23.72
C LEU A 9 19.01 14.92 24.19
N ILE A 10 18.60 15.19 25.43
CA ILE A 10 17.32 14.74 25.98
C ILE A 10 16.15 15.46 25.29
N VAL A 11 16.26 16.76 25.07
CA VAL A 11 15.23 17.53 24.35
C VAL A 11 15.12 17.10 22.88
N GLY A 12 16.23 16.82 22.22
CA GLY A 12 16.24 16.29 20.85
C GLY A 12 15.62 14.90 20.74
N ALA A 13 15.88 14.01 21.71
CA ALA A 13 15.29 12.66 21.75
C ALA A 13 13.79 12.72 22.04
N LEU A 14 13.33 13.62 22.90
CA LEU A 14 11.90 13.83 23.20
C LEU A 14 11.15 14.41 21.99
N LEU A 15 11.77 15.32 21.23
CA LEU A 15 11.18 15.85 20.00
C LEU A 15 11.07 14.79 18.90
N LEU A 16 12.09 13.93 18.74
CA LEU A 16 12.05 12.81 17.78
C LEU A 16 11.00 11.76 18.15
N VAL A 17 10.86 11.42 19.43
CA VAL A 17 9.80 10.53 19.92
C VAL A 17 8.42 11.17 19.76
N GLY A 18 8.30 12.48 19.96
CA GLY A 18 7.04 13.22 19.73
C GLY A 18 6.62 13.21 18.26
N ILE A 19 7.55 13.34 17.33
CA ILE A 19 7.27 13.29 15.88
C ILE A 19 6.82 11.90 15.43
N VAL A 20 7.32 10.83 16.07
CA VAL A 20 6.93 9.45 15.75
C VAL A 20 5.60 9.06 16.43
N LEU A 21 5.31 9.60 17.61
CA LEU A 21 4.10 9.23 18.36
C LEU A 21 2.85 10.05 18.00
N VAL A 22 3.00 11.28 17.49
CA VAL A 22 1.87 12.13 17.10
C VAL A 22 1.04 11.54 15.95
N PRO A 23 1.61 10.91 14.92
CA PRO A 23 0.83 10.22 13.90
C PRO A 23 0.04 9.02 14.43
N MET A 24 0.54 8.33 15.47
CA MET A 24 -0.18 7.18 16.06
C MET A 24 -1.43 7.58 16.84
N LEU A 25 -1.49 8.82 17.35
CA LEU A 25 -2.65 9.31 18.12
C LEU A 25 -3.73 9.95 17.23
N PHE A 26 -3.36 10.39 16.04
CA PHE A 26 -4.26 10.99 15.05
C PHE A 26 -4.48 10.10 13.82
N GLY A 27 -4.31 8.79 13.94
CA GLY A 27 -4.66 7.82 12.91
C GLY A 27 -6.12 8.03 12.51
N GLY A 28 -6.32 8.69 11.36
CA GLY A 28 -7.57 9.25 10.92
C GLY A 28 -8.69 8.22 10.84
N PHE A 29 -9.65 8.37 11.68
CA PHE A 29 -10.96 7.78 11.55
C PHE A 29 -11.71 8.56 10.45
N GLY A 30 -11.75 8.02 9.23
CA GLY A 30 -12.67 8.46 8.20
C GLY A 30 -12.01 9.04 6.97
N ASN A 31 -11.96 8.40 5.92
CA ASN A 31 -11.74 8.57 4.49
C ASN A 31 -10.67 7.63 3.93
N GLY A 32 -10.41 6.50 4.60
CA GLY A 32 -9.45 5.50 4.11
C GLY A 32 -8.01 6.06 4.01
N PRO A 33 -7.14 5.41 3.23
CA PRO A 33 -5.75 5.82 3.10
C PRO A 33 -5.57 7.17 2.39
N LYS A 34 -6.54 7.59 1.55
CA LYS A 34 -6.45 8.78 0.72
C LYS A 34 -6.17 10.05 1.54
N GLY A 35 -6.96 10.31 2.58
CA GLY A 35 -6.80 11.52 3.39
C GLY A 35 -5.43 11.61 4.05
N TRP A 36 -4.95 10.49 4.59
CA TRP A 36 -3.63 10.45 5.19
C TRP A 36 -2.51 10.68 4.16
N ILE A 37 -2.63 10.08 2.97
CA ILE A 37 -1.65 10.25 1.88
C ILE A 37 -1.67 11.68 1.35
N ASP A 38 -2.85 12.30 1.18
CA ASP A 38 -2.99 13.70 0.76
C ASP A 38 -2.28 14.67 1.72
N ASP A 39 -2.28 14.36 3.02
CA ASP A 39 -1.66 15.21 4.04
C ASP A 39 -0.12 15.07 4.13
N HIS A 40 0.45 13.97 3.58
CA HIS A 40 1.87 13.64 3.77
C HIS A 40 2.68 13.63 2.48
N TYR A 41 2.06 13.58 1.31
CA TYR A 41 2.74 13.46 0.02
C TYR A 41 2.20 14.43 -1.02
N ASP A 42 3.05 14.77 -1.98
CA ASP A 42 2.70 15.69 -3.06
C ASP A 42 1.74 15.03 -4.06
N HIS A 43 0.55 15.58 -4.16
CA HIS A 43 -0.47 15.13 -5.11
C HIS A 43 -0.05 15.42 -6.55
N VAL A 44 -0.14 14.42 -7.42
CA VAL A 44 0.23 14.51 -8.84
C VAL A 44 -1.00 14.52 -9.75
N SER A 45 -1.91 13.57 -9.57
CA SER A 45 -3.09 13.46 -10.44
C SER A 45 -4.19 12.60 -9.81
N GLY A 46 -5.41 12.75 -10.35
CA GLY A 46 -6.59 12.02 -9.90
C GLY A 46 -7.23 12.65 -8.67
N SER A 47 -8.50 12.36 -8.42
CA SER A 47 -9.22 12.90 -7.26
C SER A 47 -10.11 11.86 -6.58
N ASP A 48 -10.60 10.88 -7.34
CA ASP A 48 -11.58 9.90 -6.91
C ASP A 48 -11.06 8.48 -7.20
N PRO A 49 -10.59 7.72 -6.19
CA PRO A 49 -10.00 6.41 -6.39
C PRO A 49 -11.01 5.36 -6.89
N ASP A 50 -12.31 5.57 -6.71
CA ASP A 50 -13.34 4.65 -7.23
C ASP A 50 -13.49 4.75 -8.75
N ARG A 51 -13.12 5.88 -9.33
CA ARG A 51 -13.27 6.16 -10.77
C ARG A 51 -11.96 6.15 -11.53
N GLN A 52 -10.87 6.52 -10.88
CA GLN A 52 -9.57 6.70 -11.52
C GLN A 52 -8.42 6.47 -10.53
N THR A 53 -7.25 6.15 -11.05
CA THR A 53 -6.04 6.10 -10.24
C THR A 53 -5.72 7.48 -9.69
N VAL A 54 -5.57 7.58 -8.37
CA VAL A 54 -5.04 8.78 -7.72
C VAL A 54 -3.55 8.59 -7.47
N THR A 55 -2.74 9.59 -7.76
CA THR A 55 -1.28 9.47 -7.76
C THR A 55 -0.63 10.57 -6.92
N TRP A 56 0.36 10.20 -6.12
CA TRP A 56 1.23 11.09 -5.36
C TRP A 56 2.70 10.75 -5.60
N ARG A 57 3.56 11.65 -5.17
CA ARG A 57 5.00 11.51 -5.20
C ARG A 57 5.56 11.56 -3.79
N SER A 58 6.57 10.71 -3.54
CA SER A 58 7.41 10.72 -2.35
C SER A 58 8.87 10.87 -2.77
N ASP A 59 9.67 11.58 -1.98
CA ASP A 59 11.12 11.69 -2.16
C ASP A 59 11.86 10.48 -1.55
N ASP A 60 11.17 9.67 -0.74
CA ASP A 60 11.69 8.45 -0.14
C ASP A 60 11.61 7.25 -1.10
N ASP A 61 12.39 6.22 -0.82
CA ASP A 61 12.35 4.95 -1.54
C ASP A 61 11.03 4.19 -1.29
N VAL A 62 10.81 3.12 -2.07
CA VAL A 62 9.59 2.31 -2.00
C VAL A 62 9.34 1.73 -0.62
N THR A 63 10.36 1.19 0.03
CA THR A 63 10.23 0.51 1.32
C THR A 63 9.92 1.50 2.44
N ALA A 64 10.62 2.64 2.47
CA ALA A 64 10.39 3.70 3.45
C ALA A 64 8.99 4.31 3.28
N THR A 65 8.62 4.67 2.06
CA THR A 65 7.28 5.20 1.73
C THR A 65 6.17 4.23 2.10
N ALA A 66 6.27 2.96 1.70
CA ALA A 66 5.26 1.95 2.02
C ALA A 66 5.14 1.69 3.53
N SER A 67 6.25 1.72 4.26
CA SER A 67 6.25 1.56 5.72
C SER A 67 5.59 2.73 6.43
N ALA A 68 5.84 3.97 5.98
CA ALA A 68 5.20 5.17 6.52
C ALA A 68 3.68 5.15 6.28
N ILE A 69 3.24 4.83 5.05
CA ILE A 69 1.82 4.71 4.72
C ILE A 69 1.16 3.62 5.55
N ALA A 70 1.78 2.43 5.66
CA ALA A 70 1.23 1.32 6.45
C ALA A 70 1.08 1.69 7.93
N ALA A 71 2.04 2.39 8.51
CA ALA A 71 1.97 2.86 9.90
C ALA A 71 0.86 3.90 10.13
N GLY A 72 0.63 4.79 9.15
CA GLY A 72 -0.38 5.85 9.25
C GLY A 72 -1.80 5.44 8.87
N THR A 73 -1.99 4.35 8.12
CA THR A 73 -3.28 3.99 7.51
C THR A 73 -3.79 2.59 7.87
N ASN A 74 -2.96 1.78 8.50
CA ASN A 74 -3.29 0.43 8.99
C ASN A 74 -3.94 -0.48 7.91
N PRO A 75 -3.21 -0.86 6.84
CA PRO A 75 -3.72 -1.76 5.82
C PRO A 75 -4.04 -3.15 6.39
N SER A 76 -5.01 -3.84 5.79
CA SER A 76 -5.39 -5.20 6.17
C SER A 76 -4.37 -6.25 5.74
N ASP A 77 -3.61 -5.99 4.67
CA ASP A 77 -2.51 -6.85 4.21
C ASP A 77 -1.44 -6.00 3.48
N ARG A 78 -0.20 -6.49 3.49
CA ARG A 78 0.95 -5.88 2.82
C ARG A 78 1.75 -6.93 2.08
N ARG A 79 2.18 -6.61 0.86
CA ARG A 79 3.07 -7.45 0.07
C ARG A 79 4.14 -6.61 -0.60
N GLU A 80 5.28 -7.23 -0.86
CA GLU A 80 6.37 -6.66 -1.63
C GLU A 80 6.81 -7.66 -2.69
N ALA A 81 6.96 -7.17 -3.92
CA ALA A 81 7.45 -7.96 -5.05
C ALA A 81 8.10 -7.05 -6.09
N ASP A 82 9.23 -7.47 -6.63
CA ASP A 82 9.95 -6.79 -7.71
C ASP A 82 10.20 -5.28 -7.47
N GLY A 83 10.58 -4.92 -6.23
CA GLY A 83 10.83 -3.54 -5.87
C GLY A 83 9.58 -2.66 -5.80
N ARG A 84 8.41 -3.26 -5.66
CA ARG A 84 7.12 -2.62 -5.47
C ARG A 84 6.53 -3.03 -4.12
N ALA A 85 5.73 -2.18 -3.53
CA ALA A 85 4.96 -2.50 -2.34
C ALA A 85 3.47 -2.31 -2.61
N PHE A 86 2.66 -3.19 -2.03
CA PHE A 86 1.22 -3.23 -2.19
C PHE A 86 0.57 -3.28 -0.81
N LEU A 87 -0.33 -2.34 -0.54
CA LEU A 87 -1.07 -2.24 0.70
C LEU A 87 -2.55 -2.39 0.39
N ARG A 88 -3.16 -3.42 0.95
CA ARG A 88 -4.59 -3.69 0.77
C ARG A 88 -5.39 -3.18 1.95
N TYR A 89 -6.58 -2.66 1.67
CA TYR A 89 -7.51 -2.15 2.68
C TYR A 89 -8.83 -2.91 2.65
N SER A 90 -9.50 -2.98 3.78
CA SER A 90 -10.78 -3.71 3.94
C SER A 90 -11.95 -3.06 3.20
N ASN A 91 -11.80 -1.83 2.74
CA ASN A 91 -12.79 -1.08 1.97
C ASN A 91 -12.57 -1.15 0.44
N ASP A 92 -12.01 -2.25 -0.04
CA ASP A 92 -11.76 -2.54 -1.45
C ASP A 92 -10.81 -1.57 -2.15
N TRP A 93 -9.87 -0.97 -1.42
CA TRP A 93 -8.82 -0.15 -1.97
C TRP A 93 -7.45 -0.82 -1.89
N ILE A 94 -6.59 -0.47 -2.84
CA ILE A 94 -5.20 -0.87 -2.90
C ILE A 94 -4.30 0.34 -3.13
N VAL A 95 -3.27 0.46 -2.30
CA VAL A 95 -2.16 1.39 -2.53
C VAL A 95 -1.01 0.62 -3.12
N THR A 96 -0.44 1.13 -4.20
CA THR A 96 0.78 0.60 -4.82
C THR A 96 1.88 1.65 -4.75
N VAL A 97 3.05 1.25 -4.24
CA VAL A 97 4.24 2.10 -4.21
C VAL A 97 5.27 1.52 -5.17
N THR A 98 5.72 2.33 -6.13
CA THR A 98 6.68 1.93 -7.16
C THR A 98 7.84 2.89 -7.22
N LYS A 99 9.00 2.42 -7.67
CA LYS A 99 10.17 3.28 -7.86
C LYS A 99 9.89 4.35 -8.92
N SER A 100 10.30 5.58 -8.65
CA SER A 100 10.23 6.72 -9.56
C SER A 100 11.57 7.47 -9.55
N SER A 101 11.76 8.37 -10.51
CA SER A 101 12.94 9.23 -10.54
C SER A 101 12.95 10.13 -9.31
N GLY A 102 13.99 10.01 -8.47
CA GLY A 102 14.15 10.82 -7.27
C GLY A 102 13.30 10.40 -6.07
N GLY A 103 12.83 9.12 -6.03
CA GLY A 103 12.04 8.62 -4.91
C GLY A 103 11.06 7.53 -5.31
N SER A 104 9.80 7.65 -4.91
CA SER A 104 8.75 6.70 -5.26
C SER A 104 7.46 7.40 -5.72
N ARG A 105 6.65 6.63 -6.44
CA ARG A 105 5.30 6.99 -6.86
C ARG A 105 4.30 6.16 -6.06
N ILE A 106 3.30 6.82 -5.53
CA ILE A 106 2.21 6.21 -4.79
C ILE A 106 0.97 6.28 -5.66
N THR A 107 0.25 5.17 -5.82
CA THR A 107 -1.06 5.13 -6.48
C THR A 107 -2.10 4.53 -5.55
N LEU A 108 -3.29 5.07 -5.57
CA LEU A 108 -4.47 4.53 -4.90
C LEU A 108 -5.54 4.23 -5.94
N ASP A 109 -6.02 3.01 -5.92
CA ASP A 109 -7.05 2.50 -6.82
C ASP A 109 -8.10 1.72 -6.05
N GLU A 110 -9.27 1.57 -6.67
CA GLU A 110 -10.18 0.49 -6.33
C GLU A 110 -9.46 -0.86 -6.55
N PHE A 111 -9.73 -1.84 -5.66
CA PHE A 111 -8.91 -3.05 -5.57
C PHE A 111 -8.82 -3.83 -6.89
N ASP A 112 -9.93 -4.06 -7.57
CA ASP A 112 -9.94 -4.87 -8.81
C ASP A 112 -9.12 -4.22 -9.92
N ARG A 113 -9.18 -2.90 -10.04
CA ARG A 113 -8.39 -2.14 -11.02
C ARG A 113 -6.89 -2.17 -10.69
N GLY A 114 -6.54 -1.86 -9.45
CA GLY A 114 -5.15 -1.84 -9.01
C GLY A 114 -4.54 -3.23 -8.98
N TYR A 115 -5.29 -4.24 -8.58
CA TYR A 115 -4.86 -5.65 -8.63
C TYR A 115 -4.64 -6.12 -10.07
N SER A 116 -5.58 -5.85 -10.98
CA SER A 116 -5.47 -6.25 -12.40
C SER A 116 -4.24 -5.62 -13.06
N ALA A 117 -3.96 -4.35 -12.78
CA ALA A 117 -2.80 -3.64 -13.31
C ALA A 117 -1.45 -4.21 -12.79
N ASN A 118 -1.45 -4.88 -11.64
CA ASN A 118 -0.26 -5.38 -10.98
C ASN A 118 -0.24 -6.90 -10.77
N SER A 119 -1.18 -7.65 -11.34
CA SER A 119 -1.36 -9.09 -11.10
C SER A 119 -0.12 -9.91 -11.42
N THR A 120 0.67 -9.51 -12.42
CA THR A 120 1.94 -10.16 -12.79
C THR A 120 2.98 -10.10 -11.66
N PHE A 121 2.94 -9.06 -10.84
CA PHE A 121 3.89 -8.84 -9.73
C PHE A 121 3.38 -9.37 -8.40
N ILE A 122 2.08 -9.21 -8.13
CA ILE A 122 1.49 -9.58 -6.85
C ILE A 122 1.23 -11.10 -6.77
N GLY A 123 1.03 -11.76 -7.90
CA GLY A 123 0.53 -13.13 -7.95
C GLY A 123 -0.89 -13.23 -7.34
N PHE A 124 -1.26 -14.43 -6.91
CA PHE A 124 -2.58 -14.65 -6.30
C PHE A 124 -2.63 -14.02 -4.89
N TRP A 125 -3.45 -13.01 -4.71
CA TRP A 125 -3.76 -12.44 -3.39
C TRP A 125 -4.93 -13.23 -2.79
N GLY A 126 -4.60 -14.39 -2.21
CA GLY A 126 -5.55 -15.40 -1.79
C GLY A 126 -6.64 -14.89 -0.86
N GLY A 127 -7.85 -15.36 -1.10
CA GLY A 127 -8.96 -15.33 -0.16
C GLY A 127 -10.05 -14.29 -0.40
N TYR A 128 -9.98 -13.43 -1.41
CA TYR A 128 -11.04 -12.43 -1.61
C TYR A 128 -12.03 -12.75 -2.74
N TYR A 129 -11.73 -13.69 -3.61
CA TYR A 129 -12.75 -14.24 -4.52
C TYR A 129 -13.43 -15.45 -3.89
N GLY A 130 -14.14 -15.21 -2.80
CA GLY A 130 -15.15 -16.12 -2.31
C GLY A 130 -16.43 -15.90 -3.10
N GLY A 131 -16.60 -16.58 -4.23
CA GLY A 131 -17.85 -16.56 -4.95
C GLY A 131 -17.69 -16.58 -6.46
N GLY A 132 -17.39 -17.74 -7.00
CA GLY A 132 -17.38 -17.96 -8.45
C GLY A 132 -16.64 -19.23 -8.79
N GLY A 133 -17.22 -20.37 -8.44
CA GLY A 133 -16.75 -21.66 -8.87
C GLY A 133 -16.75 -21.76 -10.39
N GLY A 134 -15.60 -21.67 -11.00
CA GLY A 134 -15.32 -22.05 -12.35
C GLY A 134 -14.31 -23.19 -12.34
N GLY A 135 -14.71 -24.35 -11.86
CA GLY A 135 -13.95 -25.57 -12.06
C GLY A 135 -13.95 -25.92 -13.53
N SER A 136 -12.93 -25.52 -14.25
CA SER A 136 -12.61 -26.10 -15.55
C SER A 136 -12.06 -27.50 -15.32
N GLY A 137 -12.99 -28.44 -15.18
CA GLY A 137 -12.70 -29.86 -15.25
C GLY A 137 -12.15 -30.16 -16.64
N TYR A 138 -10.88 -30.42 -16.74
CA TYR A 138 -10.30 -31.11 -17.89
C TYR A 138 -10.88 -32.54 -17.91
N ARG A 139 -11.98 -32.71 -18.60
CA ARG A 139 -12.42 -34.03 -19.01
C ARG A 139 -11.56 -34.45 -20.22
N GLY A 140 -10.49 -35.15 -19.96
CA GLY A 140 -9.85 -35.97 -20.93
C GLY A 140 -10.78 -37.12 -21.32
N GLY A 141 -11.57 -36.94 -22.35
CA GLY A 141 -12.32 -38.03 -23.00
C GLY A 141 -11.40 -38.84 -23.89
N GLY A 142 -10.83 -39.92 -23.39
CA GLY A 142 -10.23 -40.93 -24.17
C GLY A 142 -11.33 -41.82 -24.79
N SER A 143 -11.66 -41.68 -26.08
CA SER A 143 -12.48 -42.63 -26.80
C SER A 143 -11.59 -43.77 -27.23
N GLY A 144 -11.60 -44.89 -26.53
CA GLY A 144 -11.13 -46.19 -27.00
C GLY A 144 -12.16 -46.79 -27.90
N SER A 145 -11.89 -46.83 -29.19
CA SER A 145 -12.62 -47.64 -30.15
C SER A 145 -11.90 -48.96 -30.28
N GLY A 146 -12.44 -49.99 -29.70
CA GLY A 146 -12.02 -51.36 -29.91
C GLY A 146 -12.76 -51.99 -31.08
N LYS A 147 -12.00 -52.65 -31.90
CA LYS A 147 -12.47 -53.80 -32.64
C LYS A 147 -11.31 -54.71 -32.98
#